data_da4bb408447a4cdf8b9d1dbc08809718
#
_entry.id   da4bb408447a4cdf8b9d1dbc08809718
#
_cell.length_a   1.000
_cell.length_b   1.000
_cell.length_c   1.000
_cell.angle_alpha   90.00
_cell.angle_beta   90.00
_cell.angle_gamma   90.00
#
_symmetry.space_group_name_H-M   'P 1'
#
loop_
_entity.id
_entity.type
_entity.pdbx_description
1 polymer ?
#
loop_
_entity_poly.entity_id
_entity_poly.type
_entity_poly.pdbx_seq_one_letter_code
_entity_poly.pdbx_strand_id
1 'polypeptide(L)'
;MNFLNSGAGYTLFFDESSTDTYVDKSLLINEVYQYSRKIKKYICITRPRRFGKSVAANMIAAFFDGSTAEESRDLFQKMEIGKIKISQEKEWKKSRDPSLCWPQQGKHKVILINMINLITEKVNSYHDFYESLNKRMESDIREAYPDLSLSGESIPEMLGATGDRFIFVIDEWDAIFEAPFMTEADKMQYILFLKALLKDQPYVQLAYMTGILPIAKYTSGSPLNMFYEFSAFEDAKFYPYFGLTGEEISKLMRSKGFNRPTPEELSAWYDGYIREDGVHIYNPASVSKALGEGVCKNNWTGTGPMNEIRDIIEKNVLDLREDIIRMVGGEELEIRLTGFSAEKSRICTRDEILSAMVVYGFLSYNRGKLSIPNHELLLKFQEALASEPMGLKQTIEESRKLLRAVLERDHGEAANLIEELHDDKIPFFNYNDENSLACVITVGFLAALDTYRIRREEKAGKGYVDFIFEPIRKCDTAIILELKYNHSATNALKCIHEKGYINRFRDQDRVLLVGINYSEKTKKHTVLTELVEK
;
A
#
# COMPACT_ATOMS: atom_id res chain seq x y z
N MET A 1 -21.36 -25.71 -5.68
CA MET A 1 -20.76 -24.86 -6.74
C MET A 1 -19.45 -24.27 -6.27
N ASN A 2 -18.47 -24.10 -7.17
CA ASN A 2 -17.14 -23.55 -6.85
C ASN A 2 -17.06 -22.03 -7.08
N PHE A 3 -17.57 -21.56 -8.20
CA PHE A 3 -17.48 -20.19 -8.68
C PHE A 3 -18.82 -19.58 -9.04
N LEU A 4 -19.67 -20.31 -9.76
CA LEU A 4 -20.95 -19.84 -10.25
C LEU A 4 -22.00 -19.86 -9.13
N ASN A 5 -22.52 -18.68 -8.76
CA ASN A 5 -23.54 -18.54 -7.70
C ASN A 5 -23.21 -19.37 -6.44
N SER A 6 -21.95 -19.31 -6.03
CA SER A 6 -21.45 -20.15 -4.93
C SER A 6 -21.90 -19.67 -3.54
N GLY A 7 -22.41 -18.44 -3.44
CA GLY A 7 -22.69 -17.77 -2.17
C GLY A 7 -21.46 -17.40 -1.35
N ALA A 8 -20.27 -17.77 -1.82
CA ALA A 8 -19.02 -17.50 -1.10
C ALA A 8 -18.77 -16.00 -0.88
N GLY A 9 -19.10 -15.19 -1.88
CA GLY A 9 -18.98 -13.74 -1.77
C GLY A 9 -19.80 -13.17 -0.61
N TYR A 10 -21.04 -13.65 -0.43
CA TYR A 10 -21.88 -13.25 0.68
C TYR A 10 -21.27 -13.67 2.04
N THR A 11 -20.89 -14.92 2.18
CA THR A 11 -20.33 -15.45 3.44
C THR A 11 -19.08 -14.67 3.86
N LEU A 12 -18.13 -14.52 2.95
CA LEU A 12 -16.88 -13.81 3.22
C LEU A 12 -17.09 -12.32 3.51
N PHE A 13 -18.01 -11.69 2.79
CA PHE A 13 -18.34 -10.28 3.02
C PHE A 13 -19.12 -10.07 4.32
N PHE A 14 -20.03 -10.97 4.65
CA PHE A 14 -20.79 -10.93 5.91
C PHE A 14 -19.86 -11.03 7.12
N ASP A 15 -18.92 -11.98 7.10
CA ASP A 15 -17.93 -12.15 8.16
C ASP A 15 -17.10 -10.88 8.37
N GLU A 16 -16.56 -10.30 7.28
CA GLU A 16 -15.77 -9.08 7.33
C GLU A 16 -16.60 -7.86 7.79
N SER A 17 -17.80 -7.68 7.23
CA SER A 17 -18.67 -6.54 7.55
C SER A 17 -19.27 -6.60 8.94
N SER A 18 -19.23 -7.75 9.59
CA SER A 18 -19.71 -7.96 10.97
C SER A 18 -18.65 -7.60 12.01
N THR A 19 -17.41 -7.33 11.60
CA THR A 19 -16.34 -6.94 12.54
C THR A 19 -16.53 -5.52 13.05
N ASP A 20 -16.06 -5.24 14.27
CA ASP A 20 -16.14 -3.91 14.86
C ASP A 20 -15.23 -2.88 14.17
N THR A 21 -14.27 -3.34 13.39
CA THR A 21 -13.33 -2.49 12.66
C THR A 21 -13.70 -2.26 11.19
N TYR A 22 -14.84 -2.79 10.74
CA TYR A 22 -15.32 -2.59 9.38
C TYR A 22 -15.79 -1.15 9.13
N VAL A 23 -15.37 -0.59 8.01
CA VAL A 23 -15.84 0.71 7.49
C VAL A 23 -16.64 0.48 6.21
N ASP A 24 -17.86 0.94 6.19
CA ASP A 24 -18.79 0.73 5.07
C ASP A 24 -18.34 1.46 3.80
N LYS A 25 -18.04 0.70 2.79
CA LYS A 25 -17.67 1.14 1.43
C LYS A 25 -18.70 0.72 0.37
N SER A 26 -19.92 0.36 0.79
CA SER A 26 -20.94 -0.22 -0.09
C SER A 26 -21.38 0.68 -1.26
N LEU A 27 -21.15 1.99 -1.17
CA LEU A 27 -21.37 2.92 -2.29
C LEU A 27 -20.53 2.59 -3.53
N LEU A 28 -19.41 1.87 -3.38
CA LEU A 28 -18.63 1.35 -4.50
C LEU A 28 -19.49 0.56 -5.50
N ILE A 29 -20.46 -0.22 -5.00
CA ILE A 29 -21.36 -1.03 -5.84
C ILE A 29 -22.10 -0.15 -6.85
N ASN A 30 -22.65 0.96 -6.37
CA ASN A 30 -23.36 1.92 -7.23
C ASN A 30 -22.42 2.54 -8.27
N GLU A 31 -21.21 2.94 -7.87
CA GLU A 31 -20.22 3.51 -8.78
C GLU A 31 -19.79 2.51 -9.86
N VAL A 32 -19.49 1.28 -9.51
CA VAL A 32 -19.12 0.20 -10.44
C VAL A 32 -20.28 -0.07 -11.40
N TYR A 33 -21.50 -0.21 -10.89
CA TYR A 33 -22.66 -0.48 -11.73
C TYR A 33 -22.94 0.66 -12.71
N GLN A 34 -22.98 1.91 -12.25
CA GLN A 34 -23.20 3.06 -13.10
C GLN A 34 -22.12 3.20 -14.17
N TYR A 35 -20.85 3.00 -13.78
CA TYR A 35 -19.74 3.06 -14.72
C TYR A 35 -19.87 1.98 -15.79
N SER A 36 -20.21 0.76 -15.42
CA SER A 36 -20.38 -0.37 -16.33
C SER A 36 -21.49 -0.13 -17.37
N ARG A 37 -22.54 0.59 -16.99
CA ARG A 37 -23.69 0.89 -17.84
C ARG A 37 -23.43 2.06 -18.79
N LYS A 38 -22.71 3.08 -18.34
CA LYS A 38 -22.53 4.35 -19.06
C LYS A 38 -21.28 4.39 -19.92
N ILE A 39 -20.23 3.67 -19.54
CA ILE A 39 -18.91 3.80 -20.15
C ILE A 39 -18.42 2.45 -20.65
N LYS A 40 -18.07 1.50 -19.77
CA LYS A 40 -17.58 0.18 -20.14
C LYS A 40 -17.85 -0.88 -19.06
N LYS A 41 -18.20 -2.09 -19.52
CA LYS A 41 -18.49 -3.24 -18.66
C LYS A 41 -17.25 -3.96 -18.10
N TYR A 42 -16.05 -3.56 -18.49
CA TYR A 42 -14.78 -4.16 -18.05
C TYR A 42 -14.05 -3.16 -17.16
N ILE A 43 -13.95 -3.47 -15.89
CA ILE A 43 -13.35 -2.62 -14.85
C ILE A 43 -12.25 -3.41 -14.15
N CYS A 44 -11.02 -2.87 -14.13
CA CYS A 44 -9.93 -3.43 -13.35
C CYS A 44 -9.46 -2.39 -12.33
N ILE A 45 -9.40 -2.79 -11.07
CA ILE A 45 -8.93 -1.93 -9.98
C ILE A 45 -7.67 -2.55 -9.38
N THR A 46 -6.57 -1.83 -9.49
CA THR A 46 -5.30 -2.25 -8.91
C THR A 46 -4.94 -1.39 -7.72
N ARG A 47 -4.63 -2.05 -6.60
CA ARG A 47 -4.25 -1.43 -5.34
C ARG A 47 -3.17 -2.26 -4.67
N PRO A 48 -2.34 -1.65 -3.84
CA PRO A 48 -1.40 -2.38 -3.01
C PRO A 48 -2.10 -3.46 -2.16
N ARG A 49 -1.33 -4.38 -1.61
CA ARG A 49 -1.86 -5.40 -0.70
C ARG A 49 -2.51 -4.75 0.52
N ARG A 50 -3.57 -5.38 1.06
CA ARG A 50 -4.29 -4.98 2.29
C ARG A 50 -5.11 -3.69 2.20
N PHE A 51 -5.38 -3.17 1.00
CA PHE A 51 -6.23 -2.00 0.77
C PHE A 51 -7.72 -2.34 0.55
N GLY A 52 -8.16 -3.55 0.91
CA GLY A 52 -9.57 -3.94 0.86
C GLY A 52 -10.07 -4.45 -0.49
N LYS A 53 -9.18 -4.84 -1.43
CA LYS A 53 -9.56 -5.37 -2.77
C LYS A 53 -10.50 -6.57 -2.69
N SER A 54 -10.11 -7.60 -1.93
CA SER A 54 -10.90 -8.83 -1.79
C SER A 54 -12.22 -8.59 -1.07
N VAL A 55 -12.24 -7.69 -0.07
CA VAL A 55 -13.47 -7.25 0.59
C VAL A 55 -14.42 -6.61 -0.42
N ALA A 56 -13.91 -5.73 -1.29
CA ALA A 56 -14.68 -5.09 -2.35
C ALA A 56 -15.19 -6.10 -3.40
N ALA A 57 -14.36 -7.06 -3.79
CA ALA A 57 -14.74 -8.14 -4.72
C ALA A 57 -15.87 -8.99 -4.14
N ASN A 58 -15.73 -9.44 -2.89
CA ASN A 58 -16.76 -10.22 -2.19
C ASN A 58 -18.05 -9.41 -1.99
N MET A 59 -17.95 -8.13 -1.67
CA MET A 59 -19.08 -7.22 -1.53
C MET A 59 -19.87 -7.07 -2.84
N ILE A 60 -19.19 -6.88 -3.95
CA ILE A 60 -19.82 -6.78 -5.28
C ILE A 60 -20.49 -8.11 -5.65
N ALA A 61 -19.80 -9.23 -5.44
CA ALA A 61 -20.36 -10.55 -5.67
C ALA A 61 -21.61 -10.78 -4.81
N ALA A 62 -21.53 -10.54 -3.50
CA ALA A 62 -22.64 -10.67 -2.55
C ALA A 62 -23.87 -9.85 -2.92
N PHE A 63 -23.65 -8.64 -3.45
CA PHE A 63 -24.77 -7.77 -3.82
C PHE A 63 -25.55 -8.28 -5.03
N PHE A 64 -24.87 -8.79 -6.06
CA PHE A 64 -25.50 -9.18 -7.32
C PHE A 64 -25.95 -10.63 -7.36
N ASP A 65 -25.36 -11.51 -6.53
CA ASP A 65 -25.60 -12.96 -6.56
C ASP A 65 -27.06 -13.32 -6.24
N GLY A 66 -27.72 -13.99 -7.19
CA GLY A 66 -29.09 -14.44 -7.06
C GLY A 66 -29.28 -15.59 -6.05
N SER A 67 -28.21 -16.35 -5.75
CA SER A 67 -28.29 -17.48 -4.82
C SER A 67 -28.44 -17.08 -3.35
N THR A 68 -28.01 -15.85 -3.01
CA THR A 68 -28.09 -15.27 -1.65
C THR A 68 -28.90 -13.98 -1.61
N ALA A 69 -29.92 -13.87 -2.47
CA ALA A 69 -30.66 -12.62 -2.69
C ALA A 69 -31.40 -12.10 -1.44
N GLU A 70 -31.94 -12.98 -0.58
CA GLU A 70 -32.68 -12.59 0.61
C GLU A 70 -31.73 -12.12 1.71
N GLU A 71 -30.72 -12.90 2.03
CA GLU A 71 -29.70 -12.59 3.03
C GLU A 71 -28.93 -11.32 2.65
N SER A 72 -28.56 -11.21 1.39
CA SER A 72 -27.89 -10.04 0.81
C SER A 72 -28.76 -8.77 0.96
N ARG A 73 -30.08 -8.88 0.78
CA ARG A 73 -31.00 -7.75 0.92
C ARG A 73 -31.00 -7.20 2.35
N ASP A 74 -31.07 -8.08 3.34
CA ASP A 74 -31.08 -7.71 4.76
C ASP A 74 -29.77 -7.07 5.20
N LEU A 75 -28.64 -7.57 4.67
CA LEU A 75 -27.32 -7.03 4.94
C LEU A 75 -27.17 -5.61 4.37
N PHE A 76 -27.35 -5.45 3.07
CA PHE A 76 -27.11 -4.17 2.38
C PHE A 76 -28.15 -3.10 2.70
N GLN A 77 -29.33 -3.46 3.16
CA GLN A 77 -30.33 -2.49 3.60
C GLN A 77 -29.85 -1.64 4.79
N LYS A 78 -28.94 -2.17 5.61
CA LYS A 78 -28.37 -1.49 6.79
C LYS A 78 -27.15 -0.63 6.43
N MET A 79 -26.61 -0.76 5.23
CA MET A 79 -25.39 -0.10 4.74
C MET A 79 -25.69 1.24 4.03
N GLU A 80 -24.65 2.00 3.70
CA GLU A 80 -24.77 3.28 3.00
C GLU A 80 -25.51 3.14 1.65
N ILE A 81 -25.29 2.05 0.93
CA ILE A 81 -26.03 1.77 -0.31
C ILE A 81 -27.53 1.61 -0.07
N GLY A 82 -27.94 1.13 1.11
CA GLY A 82 -29.34 1.03 1.50
C GLY A 82 -30.01 2.39 1.65
N LYS A 83 -29.28 3.44 2.00
CA LYS A 83 -29.78 4.82 2.06
C LYS A 83 -30.12 5.37 0.67
N ILE A 84 -29.31 5.02 -0.35
CA ILE A 84 -29.61 5.36 -1.74
C ILE A 84 -30.90 4.69 -2.19
N LYS A 85 -31.19 3.46 -1.76
CA LYS A 85 -32.44 2.75 -2.08
C LYS A 85 -33.66 3.59 -1.76
N ILE A 86 -33.71 4.18 -0.56
CA ILE A 86 -34.90 4.93 -0.08
C ILE A 86 -35.18 6.14 -0.96
N SER A 87 -34.16 6.84 -1.44
CA SER A 87 -34.32 7.97 -2.35
C SER A 87 -34.63 7.54 -3.79
N GLN A 88 -33.93 6.52 -4.29
CA GLN A 88 -34.05 6.05 -5.67
C GLN A 88 -35.29 5.19 -5.92
N GLU A 89 -35.85 4.52 -4.91
CA GLU A 89 -37.06 3.71 -5.06
C GLU A 89 -38.28 4.53 -5.50
N LYS A 90 -38.35 5.79 -5.06
CA LYS A 90 -39.37 6.74 -5.51
C LYS A 90 -39.16 7.19 -6.96
N GLU A 91 -37.90 7.41 -7.36
CA GLU A 91 -37.54 7.80 -8.73
C GLU A 91 -37.69 6.63 -9.69
N TRP A 92 -37.24 5.42 -9.30
CA TRP A 92 -37.37 4.22 -10.11
C TRP A 92 -38.83 3.84 -10.38
N LYS A 93 -39.70 3.92 -9.37
CA LYS A 93 -41.14 3.68 -9.55
C LYS A 93 -41.78 4.67 -10.52
N LYS A 94 -41.23 5.88 -10.64
CA LYS A 94 -41.70 6.92 -11.57
C LYS A 94 -41.09 6.80 -12.97
N SER A 95 -39.78 6.56 -13.07
CA SER A 95 -39.02 6.65 -14.32
C SER A 95 -38.67 5.29 -14.93
N ARG A 96 -38.73 4.19 -14.17
CA ARG A 96 -38.18 2.87 -14.53
C ARG A 96 -36.73 2.96 -15.03
N ASP A 97 -35.92 3.83 -14.43
CA ASP A 97 -34.55 4.10 -14.84
C ASP A 97 -33.67 2.86 -14.64
N PRO A 98 -33.17 2.23 -15.72
CA PRO A 98 -32.32 1.05 -15.63
C PRO A 98 -30.89 1.37 -15.13
N SER A 99 -30.53 2.64 -14.95
CA SER A 99 -29.21 3.04 -14.45
C SER A 99 -29.07 2.84 -12.93
N LEU A 100 -30.16 2.60 -12.21
CA LEU A 100 -30.15 2.38 -10.79
C LEU A 100 -29.70 0.95 -10.45
N CYS A 101 -28.66 0.79 -9.63
CA CYS A 101 -28.11 -0.53 -9.29
C CYS A 101 -28.99 -1.35 -8.34
N TRP A 102 -29.75 -0.68 -7.45
CA TRP A 102 -30.53 -1.36 -6.43
C TRP A 102 -31.57 -2.35 -6.97
N PRO A 103 -32.34 -2.06 -8.05
CA PRO A 103 -33.24 -3.03 -8.64
C PRO A 103 -32.58 -4.29 -9.17
N GLN A 104 -31.26 -4.28 -9.31
CA GLN A 104 -30.45 -5.40 -9.80
C GLN A 104 -29.88 -6.29 -8.69
N GLN A 105 -30.07 -5.92 -7.43
CA GLN A 105 -29.60 -6.71 -6.29
C GLN A 105 -30.20 -8.12 -6.31
N GLY A 106 -29.35 -9.14 -6.15
CA GLY A 106 -29.74 -10.54 -6.06
C GLY A 106 -30.41 -11.08 -7.33
N LYS A 107 -30.11 -10.52 -8.52
CA LYS A 107 -30.78 -10.90 -9.79
C LYS A 107 -29.83 -11.42 -10.85
N HIS A 108 -28.57 -11.61 -10.51
CA HIS A 108 -27.59 -11.98 -11.50
C HIS A 108 -26.97 -13.35 -11.19
N LYS A 109 -26.48 -13.98 -12.23
CA LYS A 109 -25.58 -15.11 -12.13
C LYS A 109 -24.17 -14.57 -11.98
N VAL A 110 -23.55 -14.81 -10.84
CA VAL A 110 -22.22 -14.29 -10.50
C VAL A 110 -21.20 -15.41 -10.56
N ILE A 111 -20.10 -15.16 -11.25
CA ILE A 111 -18.92 -16.04 -11.26
C ILE A 111 -17.84 -15.32 -10.46
N LEU A 112 -17.60 -15.81 -9.23
CA LEU A 112 -16.56 -15.28 -8.33
C LEU A 112 -15.35 -16.22 -8.36
N ILE A 113 -14.21 -15.71 -8.82
CA ILE A 113 -12.95 -16.46 -8.86
C ILE A 113 -11.89 -15.66 -8.12
N ASN A 114 -11.31 -16.25 -7.07
CA ASN A 114 -10.06 -15.75 -6.50
C ASN A 114 -8.92 -16.62 -7.05
N MET A 115 -8.00 -16.02 -7.84
CA MET A 115 -6.98 -16.74 -8.59
C MET A 115 -5.94 -17.39 -7.67
N ILE A 116 -5.64 -16.80 -6.51
CA ILE A 116 -4.67 -17.37 -5.56
C ILE A 116 -5.14 -18.71 -5.01
N ASN A 117 -6.46 -18.91 -4.85
CA ASN A 117 -7.02 -20.14 -4.32
C ASN A 117 -6.93 -21.34 -5.29
N LEU A 118 -6.55 -21.08 -6.53
CA LEU A 118 -6.28 -22.10 -7.54
C LEU A 118 -4.83 -22.55 -7.54
N ILE A 119 -3.92 -21.78 -6.92
CA ILE A 119 -2.50 -22.11 -6.81
C ILE A 119 -2.30 -22.97 -5.56
N THR A 120 -2.42 -24.26 -5.72
CA THR A 120 -2.30 -25.23 -4.62
C THR A 120 -1.05 -26.10 -4.81
N GLU A 121 -0.65 -26.87 -3.79
CA GLU A 121 0.49 -27.78 -3.86
C GLU A 121 0.40 -28.82 -4.99
N LYS A 122 -0.80 -29.07 -5.52
CA LYS A 122 -1.05 -30.01 -6.62
C LYS A 122 -0.90 -29.38 -8.00
N VAL A 123 -0.74 -28.06 -8.07
CA VAL A 123 -0.64 -27.29 -9.32
C VAL A 123 0.84 -26.98 -9.55
N ASN A 124 1.46 -27.68 -10.47
CA ASN A 124 2.89 -27.60 -10.75
C ASN A 124 3.19 -27.07 -12.16
N SER A 125 2.16 -26.73 -12.92
CA SER A 125 2.25 -26.16 -14.27
C SER A 125 1.05 -25.26 -14.58
N TYR A 126 1.19 -24.41 -15.61
CA TYR A 126 0.04 -23.66 -16.14
C TYR A 126 -1.06 -24.58 -16.64
N HIS A 127 -0.70 -25.73 -17.22
CA HIS A 127 -1.69 -26.73 -17.66
C HIS A 127 -2.52 -27.25 -16.49
N ASP A 128 -1.90 -27.63 -15.37
CA ASP A 128 -2.62 -28.11 -14.18
C ASP A 128 -3.56 -27.03 -13.62
N PHE A 129 -3.10 -25.78 -13.62
CA PHE A 129 -3.91 -24.64 -13.21
C PHE A 129 -5.16 -24.49 -14.09
N TYR A 130 -4.98 -24.48 -15.42
CA TYR A 130 -6.07 -24.33 -16.36
C TYR A 130 -7.05 -25.50 -16.29
N GLU A 131 -6.56 -26.73 -16.22
CA GLU A 131 -7.38 -27.93 -16.05
C GLU A 131 -8.20 -27.92 -14.76
N SER A 132 -7.59 -27.47 -13.65
CA SER A 132 -8.30 -27.31 -12.37
C SER A 132 -9.43 -26.30 -12.46
N LEU A 133 -9.17 -25.15 -13.09
CA LEU A 133 -10.17 -24.12 -13.34
C LEU A 133 -11.28 -24.63 -14.25
N ASN A 134 -10.93 -25.26 -15.36
CA ASN A 134 -11.88 -25.79 -16.35
C ASN A 134 -12.81 -26.84 -15.74
N LYS A 135 -12.27 -27.82 -15.02
CA LYS A 135 -13.07 -28.86 -14.35
C LYS A 135 -14.05 -28.33 -13.31
N ARG A 136 -13.61 -27.36 -12.52
CA ARG A 136 -14.49 -26.73 -11.52
C ARG A 136 -15.60 -25.92 -12.18
N MET A 137 -15.29 -25.16 -13.23
CA MET A 137 -16.28 -24.41 -13.99
C MET A 137 -17.26 -25.32 -14.70
N GLU A 138 -16.79 -26.39 -15.33
CA GLU A 138 -17.64 -27.40 -15.95
C GLU A 138 -18.58 -28.04 -14.93
N SER A 139 -18.08 -28.39 -13.75
CA SER A 139 -18.92 -28.94 -12.66
C SER A 139 -20.04 -27.98 -12.28
N ASP A 140 -19.73 -26.68 -12.12
CA ASP A 140 -20.72 -25.68 -11.76
C ASP A 140 -21.77 -25.47 -12.87
N ILE A 141 -21.35 -25.47 -14.14
CA ILE A 141 -22.26 -25.31 -15.28
C ILE A 141 -23.17 -26.52 -15.40
N ARG A 142 -22.65 -27.76 -15.25
CA ARG A 142 -23.46 -28.96 -15.26
C ARG A 142 -24.50 -28.99 -14.14
N GLU A 143 -24.14 -28.50 -12.94
CA GLU A 143 -25.06 -28.41 -11.82
C GLU A 143 -26.15 -27.35 -12.07
N ALA A 144 -25.78 -26.19 -12.61
CA ALA A 144 -26.72 -25.09 -12.87
C ALA A 144 -27.61 -25.31 -14.12
N TYR A 145 -27.12 -26.11 -15.09
CA TYR A 145 -27.77 -26.35 -16.39
C TYR A 145 -27.75 -27.85 -16.73
N PRO A 146 -28.53 -28.69 -16.00
CA PRO A 146 -28.48 -30.17 -16.14
C PRO A 146 -28.88 -30.65 -17.53
N ASP A 147 -29.66 -29.87 -18.25
CA ASP A 147 -30.12 -30.23 -19.62
C ASP A 147 -29.10 -29.86 -20.71
N LEU A 148 -28.01 -29.14 -20.34
CA LEU A 148 -26.98 -28.73 -21.30
C LEU A 148 -26.02 -29.90 -21.60
N SER A 149 -25.94 -30.29 -22.85
CA SER A 149 -24.99 -31.31 -23.29
C SER A 149 -23.62 -30.69 -23.49
N LEU A 150 -22.67 -31.03 -22.60
CA LEU A 150 -21.28 -30.56 -22.67
C LEU A 150 -20.36 -31.76 -22.98
N SER A 151 -19.49 -31.61 -23.95
CA SER A 151 -18.52 -32.64 -24.36
C SER A 151 -17.18 -32.03 -24.75
N GLY A 152 -16.36 -31.71 -23.74
CA GLY A 152 -14.98 -31.25 -23.96
C GLY A 152 -14.81 -29.82 -24.46
N GLU A 153 -15.83 -28.97 -24.28
CA GLU A 153 -15.78 -27.56 -24.62
C GLU A 153 -14.87 -26.77 -23.65
N SER A 154 -14.32 -25.69 -24.16
CA SER A 154 -13.63 -24.68 -23.32
C SER A 154 -14.62 -23.88 -22.47
N ILE A 155 -14.14 -23.26 -21.40
CA ILE A 155 -14.98 -22.40 -20.53
C ILE A 155 -15.80 -21.37 -21.33
N PRO A 156 -15.22 -20.61 -22.29
CA PRO A 156 -16.01 -19.69 -23.11
C PRO A 156 -17.14 -20.35 -23.90
N GLU A 157 -16.91 -21.53 -24.46
CA GLU A 157 -17.91 -22.26 -25.23
C GLU A 157 -19.03 -22.76 -24.31
N MET A 158 -18.69 -23.33 -23.14
CA MET A 158 -19.67 -23.77 -22.16
C MET A 158 -20.57 -22.62 -21.69
N LEU A 159 -19.98 -21.47 -21.34
CA LEU A 159 -20.72 -20.28 -20.91
C LEU A 159 -21.60 -19.71 -22.04
N GLY A 160 -21.09 -19.70 -23.28
CA GLY A 160 -21.87 -19.27 -24.45
C GLY A 160 -23.08 -20.15 -24.72
N ALA A 161 -22.93 -21.46 -24.51
CA ALA A 161 -24.02 -22.44 -24.71
C ALA A 161 -25.18 -22.28 -23.70
N THR A 162 -24.94 -21.68 -22.53
CA THR A 162 -26.00 -21.44 -21.53
C THR A 162 -27.06 -20.45 -21.98
N GLY A 163 -26.74 -19.54 -22.90
CA GLY A 163 -27.61 -18.44 -23.33
C GLY A 163 -27.81 -17.32 -22.28
N ASP A 164 -27.21 -17.46 -21.10
CA ASP A 164 -27.34 -16.50 -20.00
C ASP A 164 -26.24 -15.44 -20.01
N ARG A 165 -26.37 -14.46 -19.10
CA ARG A 165 -25.37 -13.42 -18.89
C ARG A 165 -24.85 -13.45 -17.47
N PHE A 166 -23.54 -13.25 -17.31
CA PHE A 166 -22.84 -13.39 -16.06
C PHE A 166 -22.14 -12.09 -15.64
N ILE A 167 -22.10 -11.85 -14.34
CA ILE A 167 -21.19 -10.90 -13.72
C ILE A 167 -19.97 -11.67 -13.27
N PHE A 168 -18.81 -11.31 -13.84
CA PHE A 168 -17.52 -11.87 -13.43
C PHE A 168 -16.91 -10.98 -12.37
N VAL A 169 -16.52 -11.60 -11.24
CA VAL A 169 -15.71 -10.99 -10.19
C VAL A 169 -14.44 -11.81 -10.07
N ILE A 170 -13.33 -11.27 -10.55
CA ILE A 170 -12.02 -11.93 -10.56
C ILE A 170 -11.12 -11.20 -9.59
N ASP A 171 -10.82 -11.83 -8.46
CA ASP A 171 -9.94 -11.28 -7.45
C ASP A 171 -8.52 -11.84 -7.60
N GLU A 172 -7.52 -10.97 -7.34
CA GLU A 172 -6.09 -11.28 -7.46
C GLU A 172 -5.71 -11.91 -8.82
N TRP A 173 -6.17 -11.26 -9.92
CA TRP A 173 -5.98 -11.75 -11.29
C TRP A 173 -4.52 -12.02 -11.65
N ASP A 174 -3.61 -11.30 -11.03
CA ASP A 174 -2.16 -11.30 -11.24
C ASP A 174 -1.40 -12.27 -10.33
N ALA A 175 -2.05 -12.90 -9.36
CA ALA A 175 -1.38 -13.76 -8.38
C ALA A 175 -0.63 -14.95 -9.03
N ILE A 176 -1.16 -15.48 -10.14
CA ILE A 176 -0.53 -16.61 -10.84
C ILE A 176 0.85 -16.26 -11.42
N PHE A 177 1.12 -14.97 -11.72
CA PHE A 177 2.42 -14.58 -12.28
C PHE A 177 3.59 -14.79 -11.33
N GLU A 178 3.31 -14.90 -10.03
CA GLU A 178 4.29 -15.16 -8.98
C GLU A 178 4.49 -16.65 -8.71
N ALA A 179 3.68 -17.52 -9.32
CA ALA A 179 3.81 -18.96 -9.13
C ALA A 179 5.14 -19.46 -9.73
N PRO A 180 5.92 -20.26 -8.98
CA PRO A 180 7.26 -20.69 -9.41
C PRO A 180 7.29 -21.46 -10.73
N PHE A 181 6.16 -22.06 -11.13
CA PHE A 181 6.05 -22.84 -12.36
C PHE A 181 5.73 -21.98 -13.60
N MET A 182 5.44 -20.69 -13.45
CA MET A 182 5.05 -19.83 -14.56
C MET A 182 6.23 -19.35 -15.37
N THR A 183 6.29 -19.74 -16.64
CA THR A 183 7.22 -19.19 -17.63
C THR A 183 6.63 -17.95 -18.32
N GLU A 184 7.42 -17.19 -19.06
CA GLU A 184 6.93 -16.04 -19.84
C GLU A 184 5.90 -16.47 -20.92
N ALA A 185 6.06 -17.67 -21.47
CA ALA A 185 5.11 -18.25 -22.42
C ALA A 185 3.77 -18.54 -21.72
N ASP A 186 3.80 -19.09 -20.51
CA ASP A 186 2.61 -19.40 -19.71
C ASP A 186 1.86 -18.13 -19.29
N LYS A 187 2.59 -17.07 -18.92
CA LYS A 187 1.99 -15.75 -18.61
C LYS A 187 1.21 -15.22 -19.82
N MET A 188 1.78 -15.32 -21.01
CA MET A 188 1.09 -14.92 -22.24
C MET A 188 -0.13 -15.78 -22.51
N GLN A 189 -0.06 -17.09 -22.32
CA GLN A 189 -1.20 -18.00 -22.47
C GLN A 189 -2.33 -17.64 -21.50
N TYR A 190 -2.00 -17.34 -20.24
CA TYR A 190 -2.99 -16.91 -19.25
C TYR A 190 -3.69 -15.60 -19.66
N ILE A 191 -2.95 -14.61 -20.14
CA ILE A 191 -3.52 -13.35 -20.64
C ILE A 191 -4.44 -13.60 -21.85
N LEU A 192 -4.05 -14.48 -22.76
CA LEU A 192 -4.88 -14.88 -23.90
C LEU A 192 -6.13 -15.64 -23.48
N PHE A 193 -6.03 -16.48 -22.43
CA PHE A 193 -7.19 -17.13 -21.82
C PHE A 193 -8.18 -16.09 -21.26
N LEU A 194 -7.72 -15.12 -20.46
CA LEU A 194 -8.60 -14.05 -19.93
C LEU A 194 -9.24 -13.22 -21.06
N LYS A 195 -8.50 -12.97 -22.14
CA LYS A 195 -9.05 -12.33 -23.33
C LYS A 195 -10.17 -13.18 -23.96
N ALA A 196 -9.94 -14.46 -24.18
CA ALA A 196 -10.94 -15.36 -24.76
C ALA A 196 -12.19 -15.50 -23.88
N LEU A 197 -11.99 -15.54 -22.55
CA LEU A 197 -13.06 -15.65 -21.57
C LEU A 197 -13.95 -14.38 -21.54
N LEU A 198 -13.40 -13.20 -21.73
CA LEU A 198 -14.11 -11.96 -21.42
C LEU A 198 -14.36 -11.07 -22.62
N LYS A 199 -13.37 -10.93 -23.54
CA LYS A 199 -13.43 -9.93 -24.60
C LYS A 199 -14.50 -10.26 -25.62
N ASP A 200 -15.39 -9.27 -25.85
CA ASP A 200 -16.45 -9.31 -26.87
C ASP A 200 -17.44 -10.48 -26.71
N GLN A 201 -17.47 -11.09 -25.52
CA GLN A 201 -18.38 -12.19 -25.21
C GLN A 201 -19.79 -11.69 -24.87
N PRO A 202 -20.85 -12.23 -25.55
CA PRO A 202 -22.24 -11.84 -25.29
C PRO A 202 -22.71 -12.16 -23.86
N TYR A 203 -22.18 -13.25 -23.28
CA TYR A 203 -22.52 -13.68 -21.93
C TYR A 203 -21.90 -12.81 -20.82
N VAL A 204 -20.95 -11.92 -21.12
CA VAL A 204 -20.39 -11.01 -20.12
C VAL A 204 -21.28 -9.79 -19.96
N GLN A 205 -21.89 -9.64 -18.79
CA GLN A 205 -22.66 -8.47 -18.40
C GLN A 205 -21.80 -7.39 -17.75
N LEU A 206 -20.94 -7.79 -16.82
CA LEU A 206 -19.94 -6.98 -16.13
C LEU A 206 -18.73 -7.88 -15.83
N ALA A 207 -17.53 -7.38 -16.02
CA ALA A 207 -16.32 -7.98 -15.52
C ALA A 207 -15.64 -6.98 -14.59
N TYR A 208 -15.61 -7.29 -13.30
CA TYR A 208 -14.89 -6.59 -12.25
C TYR A 208 -13.67 -7.41 -11.86
N MET A 209 -12.50 -6.82 -12.00
CA MET A 209 -11.24 -7.50 -11.75
C MET A 209 -10.40 -6.70 -10.76
N THR A 210 -9.74 -7.40 -9.82
CA THR A 210 -8.82 -6.75 -8.88
C THR A 210 -7.46 -7.44 -8.89
N GLY A 211 -6.42 -6.66 -8.62
CA GLY A 211 -5.05 -7.14 -8.50
C GLY A 211 -4.12 -6.07 -7.92
N ILE A 212 -2.84 -6.36 -7.91
CA ILE A 212 -1.78 -5.44 -7.54
C ILE A 212 -1.21 -4.81 -8.81
N LEU A 213 -0.91 -5.65 -9.80
CA LEU A 213 -0.19 -5.27 -11.00
C LEU A 213 -1.13 -4.66 -12.05
N PRO A 214 -0.76 -3.51 -12.64
CA PRO A 214 -1.53 -2.92 -13.72
C PRO A 214 -1.53 -3.78 -14.98
N ILE A 215 -2.69 -3.89 -15.64
CA ILE A 215 -2.85 -4.62 -16.92
C ILE A 215 -2.05 -3.98 -18.05
N ALA A 216 -2.02 -2.65 -18.14
CA ALA A 216 -1.48 -1.92 -19.29
C ALA A 216 0.01 -2.16 -19.56
N LYS A 217 0.69 -2.79 -18.65
CA LYS A 217 2.16 -2.94 -18.67
C LYS A 217 2.66 -4.30 -19.16
N TYR A 218 1.75 -5.27 -19.34
CA TYR A 218 2.14 -6.61 -19.76
C TYR A 218 2.39 -6.79 -21.25
N THR A 219 1.89 -5.86 -22.11
CA THR A 219 2.09 -6.02 -23.57
C THR A 219 2.08 -4.70 -24.30
N SER A 220 3.05 -4.48 -25.18
CA SER A 220 2.91 -3.55 -26.31
C SER A 220 1.81 -4.07 -27.25
N GLY A 221 0.57 -3.57 -27.06
CA GLY A 221 -0.61 -4.05 -27.80
C GLY A 221 -1.51 -4.99 -26.97
N SER A 222 -1.62 -4.73 -25.66
CA SER A 222 -2.28 -5.53 -24.63
C SER A 222 -3.52 -6.30 -25.10
N PRO A 223 -3.55 -7.64 -25.01
CA PRO A 223 -4.74 -8.45 -25.26
C PRO A 223 -5.94 -8.06 -24.39
N LEU A 224 -5.69 -7.48 -23.19
CA LEU A 224 -6.70 -7.07 -22.21
C LEU A 224 -7.05 -5.57 -22.30
N ASN A 225 -6.81 -4.92 -23.44
CA ASN A 225 -7.10 -3.51 -23.67
C ASN A 225 -8.59 -3.13 -23.58
N MET A 226 -9.50 -4.12 -23.43
CA MET A 226 -10.90 -3.86 -23.17
C MET A 226 -11.16 -3.35 -21.74
N PHE A 227 -10.29 -3.63 -20.77
CA PHE A 227 -10.46 -3.14 -19.41
C PHE A 227 -10.15 -1.65 -19.29
N TYR A 228 -11.02 -0.94 -18.56
CA TYR A 228 -10.67 0.33 -17.95
C TYR A 228 -9.96 0.04 -16.62
N GLU A 229 -8.72 0.45 -16.57
CA GLU A 229 -7.86 0.26 -15.41
C GLU A 229 -7.84 1.50 -14.54
N PHE A 230 -7.95 1.28 -13.22
CA PHE A 230 -7.90 2.29 -12.19
C PHE A 230 -6.79 1.91 -11.20
N SER A 231 -5.61 2.45 -11.46
CA SER A 231 -4.43 2.21 -10.62
C SER A 231 -4.42 3.10 -9.39
N ALA A 232 -3.60 2.75 -8.41
CA ALA A 232 -3.45 3.54 -7.19
C ALA A 232 -2.92 4.96 -7.44
N PHE A 233 -2.36 5.25 -8.63
CA PHE A 233 -1.68 6.52 -8.94
C PHE A 233 -2.49 7.46 -9.79
N GLU A 234 -3.46 6.95 -10.56
CA GLU A 234 -4.16 7.71 -11.61
C GLU A 234 -5.68 7.72 -11.42
N ASP A 235 -6.17 7.22 -10.28
CA ASP A 235 -7.60 7.03 -10.06
C ASP A 235 -8.18 8.04 -9.07
N ALA A 236 -8.88 9.04 -9.59
CA ALA A 236 -9.68 9.93 -8.75
C ALA A 236 -11.06 9.35 -8.39
N LYS A 237 -11.57 8.35 -9.16
CA LYS A 237 -12.95 7.90 -9.05
C LYS A 237 -13.17 6.82 -7.98
N PHE A 238 -12.40 5.73 -8.03
CA PHE A 238 -12.59 4.59 -7.13
C PHE A 238 -11.70 4.63 -5.89
N TYR A 239 -10.76 5.55 -5.85
CA TYR A 239 -9.82 5.69 -4.73
C TYR A 239 -10.50 5.83 -3.36
N PRO A 240 -11.63 6.55 -3.19
CA PRO A 240 -12.28 6.70 -1.89
C PRO A 240 -12.78 5.39 -1.26
N TYR A 241 -12.89 4.33 -2.06
CA TYR A 241 -13.41 3.04 -1.61
C TYR A 241 -12.33 2.07 -1.14
N PHE A 242 -11.05 2.44 -1.31
CA PHE A 242 -9.90 1.60 -0.93
C PHE A 242 -9.02 2.33 0.07
N GLY A 243 -8.68 1.66 1.17
CA GLY A 243 -8.02 2.29 2.30
C GLY A 243 -9.00 3.00 3.25
N LEU A 244 -8.48 3.62 4.29
CA LEU A 244 -9.23 4.38 5.28
C LEU A 244 -8.70 5.81 5.35
N THR A 245 -9.61 6.77 5.51
CA THR A 245 -9.24 8.16 5.81
C THR A 245 -9.19 8.39 7.31
N GLY A 246 -8.49 9.42 7.77
CA GLY A 246 -8.45 9.80 9.19
C GLY A 246 -9.84 10.16 9.75
N GLU A 247 -10.73 10.71 8.91
CA GLU A 247 -12.12 11.00 9.29
C GLU A 247 -12.92 9.71 9.52
N GLU A 248 -12.79 8.73 8.62
CA GLU A 248 -13.44 7.42 8.75
C GLU A 248 -12.97 6.68 10.01
N ILE A 249 -11.65 6.70 10.28
CA ILE A 249 -11.08 6.12 11.49
C ILE A 249 -11.64 6.81 12.74
N SER A 250 -11.67 8.15 12.77
CA SER A 250 -12.20 8.91 13.89
C SER A 250 -13.69 8.65 14.14
N LYS A 251 -14.47 8.48 13.06
CA LYS A 251 -15.89 8.12 13.12
C LYS A 251 -16.08 6.69 13.66
N LEU A 252 -15.29 5.74 13.15
CA LEU A 252 -15.29 4.35 13.61
C LEU A 252 -14.97 4.25 15.10
N MET A 253 -13.89 4.87 15.54
CA MET A 253 -13.47 4.85 16.95
C MET A 253 -14.57 5.39 17.87
N ARG A 254 -15.17 6.53 17.52
CA ARG A 254 -16.28 7.10 18.30
C ARG A 254 -17.50 6.20 18.33
N SER A 255 -17.88 5.62 17.19
CA SER A 255 -19.11 4.81 17.09
C SER A 255 -19.00 3.45 17.80
N LYS A 256 -17.79 2.88 17.88
CA LYS A 256 -17.51 1.58 18.49
C LYS A 256 -16.87 1.67 19.88
N GLY A 257 -16.56 2.88 20.35
CA GLY A 257 -15.97 3.11 21.66
C GLY A 257 -14.49 2.72 21.78
N PHE A 258 -13.74 2.70 20.67
CA PHE A 258 -12.30 2.47 20.71
C PHE A 258 -11.60 3.69 21.33
N ASN A 259 -10.84 3.46 22.41
CA ASN A 259 -10.10 4.49 23.11
C ASN A 259 -8.57 4.36 22.93
N ARG A 260 -8.12 3.20 22.46
CA ARG A 260 -6.72 2.88 22.18
C ARG A 260 -6.60 2.05 20.89
N PRO A 261 -5.56 2.27 20.08
CA PRO A 261 -4.63 3.42 20.11
C PRO A 261 -5.36 4.75 19.89
N THR A 262 -4.74 5.88 20.25
CA THR A 262 -5.33 7.21 19.95
C THR A 262 -5.24 7.52 18.44
N PRO A 263 -6.06 8.46 17.91
CA PRO A 263 -5.95 8.88 16.51
C PRO A 263 -4.54 9.38 16.14
N GLU A 264 -3.84 10.04 17.07
CA GLU A 264 -2.48 10.52 16.88
C GLU A 264 -1.48 9.36 16.79
N GLU A 265 -1.63 8.33 17.64
CA GLU A 265 -0.82 7.12 17.58
C GLU A 265 -1.04 6.38 16.26
N LEU A 266 -2.29 6.23 15.81
CA LEU A 266 -2.61 5.62 14.51
C LEU A 266 -2.02 6.43 13.35
N SER A 267 -2.08 7.76 13.41
CA SER A 267 -1.48 8.62 12.41
C SER A 267 0.04 8.49 12.38
N ALA A 268 0.69 8.49 13.52
CA ALA A 268 2.14 8.33 13.60
C ALA A 268 2.63 6.99 13.00
N TRP A 269 1.83 5.93 13.13
CA TRP A 269 2.22 4.58 12.69
C TRP A 269 1.83 4.22 11.27
N TYR A 270 0.64 4.63 10.81
CA TYR A 270 0.01 4.04 9.61
C TYR A 270 -0.42 5.06 8.55
N ASP A 271 -0.32 6.36 8.83
CA ASP A 271 -0.58 7.42 7.86
C ASP A 271 0.56 7.60 6.87
N GLY A 272 0.28 8.01 5.63
CA GLY A 272 1.31 8.47 4.70
C GLY A 272 1.15 8.08 3.24
N TYR A 273 0.10 7.33 2.86
CA TYR A 273 -0.29 7.27 1.47
C TYR A 273 -1.12 8.51 1.16
N ILE A 274 -0.67 9.32 0.21
CA ILE A 274 -1.29 10.62 -0.08
C ILE A 274 -1.89 10.59 -1.49
N ARG A 275 -3.17 10.93 -1.58
CA ARG A 275 -3.87 11.11 -2.86
C ARG A 275 -3.45 12.42 -3.54
N GLU A 276 -3.72 12.55 -4.84
CA GLU A 276 -3.47 13.79 -5.58
C GLU A 276 -4.19 15.02 -5.00
N ASP A 277 -5.37 14.82 -4.40
CA ASP A 277 -6.14 15.87 -3.71
C ASP A 277 -5.63 16.19 -2.29
N GLY A 278 -4.56 15.53 -1.84
CA GLY A 278 -3.94 15.72 -0.53
C GLY A 278 -4.61 14.94 0.61
N VAL A 279 -5.58 14.08 0.32
CA VAL A 279 -6.21 13.23 1.35
C VAL A 279 -5.26 12.10 1.73
N HIS A 280 -5.06 11.93 3.02
CA HIS A 280 -4.25 10.88 3.62
C HIS A 280 -5.03 9.58 3.74
N ILE A 281 -4.41 8.48 3.34
CA ILE A 281 -4.99 7.14 3.34
C ILE A 281 -4.14 6.20 4.19
N TYR A 282 -4.83 5.44 5.03
CA TYR A 282 -4.27 4.44 5.92
C TYR A 282 -4.52 3.03 5.37
N ASN A 283 -3.60 2.12 5.67
CA ASN A 283 -3.80 0.70 5.39
C ASN A 283 -4.87 0.11 6.32
N PRO A 284 -6.02 -0.39 5.80
CA PRO A 284 -7.11 -0.90 6.63
C PRO A 284 -6.70 -2.05 7.55
N ALA A 285 -5.91 -2.99 7.04
CA ALA A 285 -5.52 -4.17 7.82
C ALA A 285 -4.66 -3.82 9.03
N SER A 286 -3.73 -2.86 8.89
CA SER A 286 -2.90 -2.40 10.00
C SER A 286 -3.71 -1.63 11.04
N VAL A 287 -4.62 -0.75 10.59
CA VAL A 287 -5.52 -0.01 11.48
C VAL A 287 -6.47 -0.94 12.22
N SER A 288 -7.15 -1.86 11.51
CA SER A 288 -8.08 -2.82 12.12
C SER A 288 -7.41 -3.66 13.20
N LYS A 289 -6.19 -4.14 12.92
CA LYS A 289 -5.44 -4.94 13.88
C LYS A 289 -5.00 -4.13 15.08
N ALA A 290 -4.55 -2.90 14.88
CA ALA A 290 -4.18 -2.00 15.97
C ALA A 290 -5.35 -1.65 16.87
N LEU A 291 -6.53 -1.37 16.30
CA LEU A 291 -7.76 -1.12 17.05
C LEU A 291 -8.22 -2.36 17.82
N GLY A 292 -8.15 -3.54 17.22
CA GLY A 292 -8.53 -4.80 17.88
C GLY A 292 -7.59 -5.20 19.03
N GLU A 293 -6.30 -4.88 18.94
CA GLU A 293 -5.30 -5.19 19.95
C GLU A 293 -5.06 -4.04 20.96
N GLY A 294 -5.56 -2.84 20.67
CA GLY A 294 -5.38 -1.65 21.50
C GLY A 294 -3.97 -1.06 21.48
N VAL A 295 -3.12 -1.47 20.53
CA VAL A 295 -1.72 -1.04 20.42
C VAL A 295 -1.25 -0.98 18.98
N CYS A 296 -0.47 0.06 18.65
CA CYS A 296 0.23 0.15 17.36
C CYS A 296 1.50 -0.69 17.38
N LYS A 297 1.70 -1.48 16.33
CA LYS A 297 2.91 -2.27 16.11
C LYS A 297 3.10 -2.54 14.61
N ASN A 298 4.26 -3.10 14.25
CA ASN A 298 4.50 -3.52 12.87
C ASN A 298 3.65 -4.77 12.54
N ASN A 299 2.65 -4.58 11.69
CA ASN A 299 1.72 -5.63 11.24
C ASN A 299 2.09 -6.20 9.86
N TRP A 300 3.09 -5.65 9.17
CA TRP A 300 3.57 -6.15 7.87
C TRP A 300 4.39 -7.43 7.94
N THR A 301 4.78 -7.87 9.13
CA THR A 301 5.74 -8.96 9.38
C THR A 301 5.30 -10.36 8.97
N GLY A 302 4.07 -10.57 8.56
CA GLY A 302 3.52 -11.92 8.35
C GLY A 302 3.28 -12.33 6.92
N THR A 303 3.67 -11.56 5.90
CA THR A 303 3.28 -11.86 4.51
C THR A 303 4.44 -11.72 3.53
N GLY A 304 4.61 -12.73 2.68
CA GLY A 304 5.68 -12.97 1.73
C GLY A 304 6.28 -11.86 0.83
N PRO A 305 5.71 -10.64 0.70
CA PRO A 305 6.24 -9.61 -0.20
C PRO A 305 7.62 -9.06 0.17
N MET A 306 8.06 -9.21 1.43
CA MET A 306 9.40 -8.74 1.82
C MET A 306 10.53 -9.52 1.16
N ASN A 307 10.31 -10.78 0.80
CA ASN A 307 11.28 -11.54 0.02
C ASN A 307 11.43 -10.95 -1.38
N GLU A 308 10.35 -10.45 -1.97
CA GLU A 308 10.36 -9.81 -3.29
C GLU A 308 11.16 -8.53 -3.29
N ILE A 309 10.99 -7.66 -2.27
CA ILE A 309 11.83 -6.46 -2.13
C ILE A 309 13.28 -6.85 -1.86
N ARG A 310 13.51 -7.81 -0.99
CA ARG A 310 14.86 -8.29 -0.72
C ARG A 310 15.52 -8.74 -2.01
N ASP A 311 14.87 -9.59 -2.80
CA ASP A 311 15.40 -10.10 -4.07
C ASP A 311 15.66 -8.98 -5.09
N ILE A 312 14.80 -7.96 -5.11
CA ILE A 312 14.94 -6.78 -5.97
C ILE A 312 16.13 -5.92 -5.51
N ILE A 313 16.22 -5.65 -4.22
CA ILE A 313 17.31 -4.89 -3.62
C ILE A 313 18.64 -5.64 -3.78
N GLU A 314 18.66 -6.96 -3.56
CA GLU A 314 19.86 -7.79 -3.70
C GLU A 314 20.46 -7.78 -5.11
N LYS A 315 19.62 -7.64 -6.14
CA LYS A 315 20.07 -7.58 -7.54
C LYS A 315 20.66 -6.24 -7.94
N ASN A 316 20.33 -5.14 -7.26
CA ASN A 316 20.74 -3.78 -7.61
C ASN A 316 21.17 -2.95 -6.38
N VAL A 317 21.88 -3.56 -5.46
CA VAL A 317 22.23 -3.01 -4.14
C VAL A 317 22.90 -1.64 -4.20
N LEU A 318 23.80 -1.42 -5.16
CA LEU A 318 24.65 -0.21 -5.17
C LEU A 318 23.86 1.06 -5.51
N ASP A 319 22.95 0.99 -6.47
CA ASP A 319 22.20 2.17 -6.94
C ASP A 319 21.03 2.53 -6.01
N LEU A 320 20.45 1.52 -5.33
CA LEU A 320 19.26 1.70 -4.47
C LEU A 320 19.59 2.02 -3.02
N ARG A 321 20.75 1.60 -2.54
CA ARG A 321 21.13 1.74 -1.13
C ARG A 321 21.13 3.19 -0.68
N GLU A 322 21.69 4.08 -1.48
CA GLU A 322 21.71 5.52 -1.20
C GLU A 322 20.30 6.09 -1.15
N ASP A 323 19.47 5.76 -2.15
CA ASP A 323 18.08 6.22 -2.20
C ASP A 323 17.25 5.76 -1.00
N ILE A 324 17.43 4.50 -0.59
CA ILE A 324 16.74 3.96 0.59
C ILE A 324 17.20 4.68 1.85
N ILE A 325 18.51 4.91 2.02
CA ILE A 325 19.05 5.65 3.16
C ILE A 325 18.49 7.07 3.21
N ARG A 326 18.43 7.77 2.09
CA ARG A 326 17.87 9.12 1.99
C ARG A 326 16.39 9.13 2.39
N MET A 327 15.59 8.17 1.87
CA MET A 327 14.16 8.06 2.23
C MET A 327 13.95 7.64 3.69
N VAL A 328 14.78 6.77 4.24
CA VAL A 328 14.76 6.41 5.67
C VAL A 328 15.07 7.63 6.54
N GLY A 329 15.93 8.52 6.07
CA GLY A 329 16.18 9.83 6.69
C GLY A 329 15.06 10.84 6.53
N GLY A 330 13.95 10.48 5.87
CA GLY A 330 12.79 11.34 5.68
C GLY A 330 12.87 12.28 4.47
N GLU A 331 13.84 12.04 3.55
CA GLU A 331 13.92 12.77 2.29
C GLU A 331 12.90 12.25 1.28
N GLU A 332 12.29 13.16 0.51
CA GLU A 332 11.46 12.80 -0.64
C GLU A 332 12.33 12.79 -1.91
N LEU A 333 12.29 11.69 -2.66
CA LEU A 333 13.04 11.56 -3.90
C LEU A 333 12.19 11.93 -5.11
N GLU A 334 12.73 12.75 -5.99
CA GLU A 334 12.08 13.04 -7.27
C GLU A 334 12.34 11.91 -8.27
N ILE A 335 11.25 11.31 -8.78
CA ILE A 335 11.32 10.34 -9.86
C ILE A 335 10.15 10.52 -10.85
N ARG A 336 10.36 10.02 -12.06
CA ARG A 336 9.27 9.74 -12.99
C ARG A 336 8.91 8.27 -12.87
N LEU A 337 7.64 7.98 -12.54
CA LEU A 337 7.16 6.61 -12.63
C LEU A 337 7.32 6.13 -14.07
N THR A 338 8.25 5.24 -14.27
CA THR A 338 8.42 4.56 -15.56
C THR A 338 7.41 3.43 -15.65
N GLY A 339 7.06 3.07 -16.89
CA GLY A 339 6.21 1.91 -17.12
C GLY A 339 6.82 0.68 -16.43
N PHE A 340 6.31 0.35 -15.24
CA PHE A 340 6.67 -0.88 -14.56
C PHE A 340 6.15 -2.06 -15.39
N SER A 341 7.07 -2.88 -15.91
CA SER A 341 6.74 -4.17 -16.50
C SER A 341 6.66 -5.18 -15.36
N ALA A 342 5.56 -5.88 -15.24
CA ALA A 342 5.41 -6.96 -14.25
C ALA A 342 6.29 -8.19 -14.53
N GLU A 343 7.07 -8.15 -15.59
CA GLU A 343 8.12 -9.13 -15.86
C GLU A 343 9.29 -8.88 -14.89
N LYS A 344 9.28 -9.55 -13.72
CA LYS A 344 10.37 -9.50 -12.73
C LYS A 344 11.77 -9.73 -13.34
N SER A 345 11.84 -10.49 -14.43
CA SER A 345 13.08 -10.78 -15.15
C SER A 345 13.66 -9.60 -15.92
N ARG A 346 12.91 -8.51 -16.09
CA ARG A 346 13.30 -7.32 -16.86
C ARG A 346 13.36 -6.03 -16.05
N ILE A 347 13.21 -6.10 -14.72
CA ILE A 347 13.46 -4.95 -13.86
C ILE A 347 14.96 -4.77 -13.75
N CYS A 348 15.51 -3.79 -14.46
CA CYS A 348 16.95 -3.57 -14.57
C CYS A 348 17.37 -2.18 -14.13
N THR A 349 16.46 -1.21 -14.10
CA THR A 349 16.80 0.17 -13.78
C THR A 349 16.31 0.57 -12.39
N ARG A 350 17.00 1.53 -11.79
CA ARG A 350 16.63 2.17 -10.51
C ARG A 350 15.16 2.61 -10.51
N ASP A 351 14.74 3.33 -11.53
CA ASP A 351 13.38 3.90 -11.59
C ASP A 351 12.29 2.82 -11.77
N GLU A 352 12.59 1.72 -12.46
CA GLU A 352 11.69 0.57 -12.56
C GLU A 352 11.50 -0.11 -11.20
N ILE A 353 12.59 -0.26 -10.42
CA ILE A 353 12.52 -0.88 -9.09
C ILE A 353 11.73 0.00 -8.13
N LEU A 354 12.02 1.30 -8.09
CA LEU A 354 11.29 2.24 -7.26
C LEU A 354 9.81 2.32 -7.66
N SER A 355 9.51 2.27 -8.97
CA SER A 355 8.12 2.19 -9.47
C SER A 355 7.42 0.89 -9.04
N ALA A 356 8.13 -0.25 -9.04
CA ALA A 356 7.60 -1.50 -8.51
C ALA A 356 7.29 -1.40 -7.01
N MET A 357 8.20 -0.81 -6.22
CA MET A 357 7.98 -0.59 -4.78
C MET A 357 6.72 0.25 -4.51
N VAL A 358 6.42 1.23 -5.37
CA VAL A 358 5.18 2.03 -5.26
C VAL A 358 3.95 1.16 -5.57
N VAL A 359 3.99 0.35 -6.64
CA VAL A 359 2.87 -0.55 -7.03
C VAL A 359 2.57 -1.56 -5.93
N TYR A 360 3.59 -2.12 -5.30
CA TYR A 360 3.42 -3.05 -4.17
C TYR A 360 3.02 -2.35 -2.86
N GLY A 361 3.08 -1.01 -2.80
CA GLY A 361 2.70 -0.22 -1.64
C GLY A 361 3.78 -0.08 -0.58
N PHE A 362 5.04 -0.29 -0.93
CA PHE A 362 6.17 -0.04 -0.03
C PHE A 362 6.59 1.42 0.01
N LEU A 363 6.35 2.14 -1.09
CA LEU A 363 6.58 3.57 -1.20
C LEU A 363 5.28 4.30 -1.52
N SER A 364 5.18 5.53 -1.06
CA SER A 364 4.15 6.49 -1.45
C SER A 364 4.67 7.35 -2.59
N TYR A 365 3.80 7.66 -3.55
CA TYR A 365 4.10 8.55 -4.66
C TYR A 365 3.08 9.65 -4.73
N ASN A 366 3.56 10.89 -4.71
CA ASN A 366 2.70 12.06 -4.84
C ASN A 366 3.39 13.14 -5.66
N ARG A 367 2.78 13.55 -6.78
CA ARG A 367 3.24 14.66 -7.63
C ARG A 367 4.73 14.61 -8.03
N GLY A 368 5.21 13.44 -8.38
CA GLY A 368 6.61 13.25 -8.81
C GLY A 368 7.59 12.91 -7.69
N LYS A 369 7.12 12.83 -6.44
CA LYS A 369 7.95 12.58 -5.26
C LYS A 369 7.63 11.23 -4.64
N LEU A 370 8.68 10.52 -4.25
CA LEU A 370 8.64 9.27 -3.49
C LEU A 370 8.98 9.50 -2.04
N SER A 371 8.31 8.77 -1.16
CA SER A 371 8.66 8.71 0.26
C SER A 371 8.27 7.34 0.84
N ILE A 372 8.87 6.99 1.98
CA ILE A 372 8.39 5.88 2.80
C ILE A 372 7.10 6.36 3.48
N PRO A 373 5.96 5.66 3.28
CA PRO A 373 4.67 6.23 3.65
C PRO A 373 4.46 6.35 5.16
N ASN A 374 4.96 5.39 5.95
CA ASN A 374 4.62 5.33 7.37
C ASN A 374 5.70 4.64 8.21
N HIS A 375 5.53 4.74 9.54
CA HIS A 375 6.49 4.19 10.49
C HIS A 375 6.61 2.67 10.39
N GLU A 376 5.52 1.97 10.11
CA GLU A 376 5.51 0.51 9.94
C GLU A 376 6.46 0.05 8.82
N LEU A 377 6.41 0.72 7.67
CA LEU A 377 7.30 0.44 6.54
C LEU A 377 8.72 0.99 6.77
N LEU A 378 8.84 2.12 7.47
CA LEU A 378 10.14 2.66 7.83
C LEU A 378 10.97 1.65 8.63
N LEU A 379 10.37 0.97 9.62
CA LEU A 379 11.01 -0.11 10.37
C LEU A 379 11.42 -1.28 9.45
N LYS A 380 10.63 -1.57 8.41
CA LYS A 380 10.98 -2.62 7.46
C LYS A 380 12.17 -2.26 6.57
N PHE A 381 12.25 -1.03 6.13
CA PHE A 381 13.43 -0.55 5.41
C PHE A 381 14.69 -0.55 6.30
N GLN A 382 14.53 -0.19 7.58
CA GLN A 382 15.62 -0.31 8.56
C GLN A 382 16.09 -1.77 8.71
N GLU A 383 15.16 -2.73 8.86
CA GLU A 383 15.49 -4.16 8.92
C GLU A 383 16.19 -4.63 7.63
N ALA A 384 15.74 -4.17 6.46
CA ALA A 384 16.36 -4.51 5.18
C ALA A 384 17.79 -3.95 5.06
N LEU A 385 18.02 -2.70 5.49
CA LEU A 385 19.35 -2.10 5.54
C LEU A 385 20.29 -2.85 6.50
N ALA A 386 19.75 -3.41 7.60
CA ALA A 386 20.53 -4.18 8.56
C ALA A 386 20.88 -5.60 8.09
N SER A 387 20.19 -6.11 7.08
CA SER A 387 20.41 -7.47 6.55
C SER A 387 21.59 -7.52 5.58
N GLU A 388 22.21 -8.69 5.44
CA GLU A 388 23.06 -8.97 4.28
C GLU A 388 22.19 -9.01 3.01
N PRO A 389 22.60 -8.40 1.88
CA PRO A 389 23.92 -7.87 1.55
C PRO A 389 24.13 -6.37 1.88
N MET A 390 23.14 -5.68 2.47
CA MET A 390 23.26 -4.25 2.80
C MET A 390 24.30 -3.95 3.88
N GLY A 391 24.57 -4.91 4.79
CA GLY A 391 25.74 -4.90 5.67
C GLY A 391 25.75 -3.86 6.80
N LEU A 392 24.58 -3.23 7.11
CA LEU A 392 24.53 -2.17 8.14
C LEU A 392 24.16 -2.66 9.54
N LYS A 393 24.19 -3.98 9.81
CA LYS A 393 23.79 -4.53 11.11
C LYS A 393 24.62 -3.96 12.29
N GLN A 394 25.92 -3.89 12.13
CA GLN A 394 26.81 -3.31 13.15
C GLN A 394 26.57 -1.81 13.32
N THR A 395 26.21 -1.12 12.23
CA THR A 395 25.91 0.31 12.23
C THR A 395 24.67 0.63 13.09
N ILE A 396 23.68 -0.27 13.20
CA ILE A 396 22.52 -0.05 14.06
C ILE A 396 22.91 -0.08 15.54
N GLU A 397 23.83 -0.96 15.96
CA GLU A 397 24.35 -0.96 17.32
C GLU A 397 25.12 0.33 17.66
N GLU A 398 25.90 0.84 16.71
CA GLU A 398 26.62 2.10 16.83
C GLU A 398 25.64 3.30 16.85
N SER A 399 24.59 3.24 16.05
CA SER A 399 23.52 4.23 16.04
C SER A 399 22.80 4.32 17.42
N ARG A 400 22.60 3.20 18.12
CA ARG A 400 22.07 3.23 19.49
C ARG A 400 23.00 3.93 20.45
N LYS A 401 24.32 3.74 20.31
CA LYS A 401 25.31 4.45 21.14
C LYS A 401 25.30 5.93 20.84
N LEU A 402 25.26 6.32 19.55
CA LEU A 402 25.19 7.72 19.14
C LEU A 402 23.94 8.43 19.67
N LEU A 403 22.76 7.83 19.50
CA LEU A 403 21.52 8.39 20.04
C LEU A 403 21.62 8.59 21.56
N ARG A 404 22.17 7.63 22.28
CA ARG A 404 22.39 7.73 23.73
C ARG A 404 23.36 8.86 24.06
N ALA A 405 24.53 8.93 23.43
CA ALA A 405 25.50 9.99 23.65
C ALA A 405 24.91 11.39 23.43
N VAL A 406 24.10 11.56 22.39
CA VAL A 406 23.40 12.83 22.11
C VAL A 406 22.37 13.15 23.20
N LEU A 407 21.55 12.21 23.64
CA LEU A 407 20.55 12.41 24.70
C LEU A 407 21.20 12.68 26.07
N GLU A 408 22.33 12.04 26.37
CA GLU A 408 23.14 12.24 27.56
C GLU A 408 24.02 13.51 27.48
N ARG A 409 24.07 14.14 26.31
CA ARG A 409 24.87 15.33 25.99
C ARG A 409 26.37 15.11 26.10
N ASP A 410 26.83 13.90 25.80
CA ASP A 410 28.26 13.61 25.66
C ASP A 410 28.73 13.99 24.26
N HIS A 411 29.15 15.25 24.13
CA HIS A 411 29.56 15.85 22.86
C HIS A 411 30.79 15.18 22.27
N GLY A 412 31.72 14.70 23.11
CA GLY A 412 32.95 14.05 22.68
C GLY A 412 32.67 12.68 22.07
N GLU A 413 31.91 11.85 22.80
CA GLU A 413 31.53 10.52 22.34
C GLU A 413 30.65 10.61 21.08
N ALA A 414 29.66 11.54 21.05
CA ALA A 414 28.84 11.73 19.87
C ALA A 414 29.64 12.12 18.63
N ALA A 415 30.63 13.02 18.76
CA ALA A 415 31.49 13.42 17.65
C ALA A 415 32.38 12.27 17.15
N ASN A 416 32.96 11.48 18.07
CA ASN A 416 33.78 10.33 17.73
C ASN A 416 32.98 9.24 17.00
N LEU A 417 31.77 8.92 17.48
CA LEU A 417 30.90 7.93 16.86
C LEU A 417 30.47 8.34 15.42
N ILE A 418 30.21 9.63 15.19
CA ILE A 418 29.93 10.14 13.84
C ILE A 418 31.18 10.03 12.96
N GLU A 419 32.36 10.29 13.47
CA GLU A 419 33.63 10.18 12.75
C GLU A 419 33.92 8.72 12.36
N GLU A 420 33.77 7.75 13.26
CA GLU A 420 33.90 6.32 12.99
C GLU A 420 32.91 5.83 11.93
N LEU A 421 31.65 6.27 12.00
CA LEU A 421 30.63 5.95 10.99
C LEU A 421 31.01 6.49 9.61
N HIS A 422 31.59 7.69 9.57
CA HIS A 422 32.04 8.32 8.36
C HIS A 422 33.21 7.57 7.69
N ASP A 423 34.28 7.34 8.44
CA ASP A 423 35.53 6.85 7.89
C ASP A 423 35.46 5.36 7.52
N ASP A 424 34.82 4.53 8.34
CA ASP A 424 34.89 3.08 8.19
C ASP A 424 33.74 2.46 7.39
N LYS A 425 32.57 3.08 7.35
CA LYS A 425 31.36 2.37 6.93
C LYS A 425 30.57 2.99 5.80
N ILE A 426 30.88 4.23 5.44
CA ILE A 426 30.19 4.94 4.36
C ILE A 426 31.17 5.58 3.38
N PRO A 427 32.18 4.82 2.88
CA PRO A 427 33.23 5.36 2.01
C PRO A 427 32.72 5.77 0.61
N PHE A 428 31.48 5.48 0.27
CA PHE A 428 30.89 5.82 -1.02
C PHE A 428 30.23 7.21 -1.05
N PHE A 429 30.03 7.86 0.09
CA PHE A 429 29.60 9.25 0.10
C PHE A 429 30.83 10.17 0.03
N ASN A 430 31.07 10.75 -1.13
CA ASN A 430 32.05 11.83 -1.23
C ASN A 430 31.53 13.05 -0.47
N TYR A 431 32.17 13.41 0.62
CA TYR A 431 31.87 14.58 1.44
C TYR A 431 32.16 15.88 0.70
N ASN A 432 31.23 16.30 -0.13
CA ASN A 432 31.39 17.53 -0.89
C ASN A 432 30.38 18.63 -0.47
N ASP A 433 29.36 18.28 0.36
CA ASP A 433 28.28 19.20 0.74
C ASP A 433 27.50 18.78 2.00
N GLU A 434 26.55 19.60 2.42
CA GLU A 434 25.65 19.33 3.55
C GLU A 434 24.77 18.06 3.32
N ASN A 435 24.44 17.71 2.07
CA ASN A 435 23.61 16.55 1.77
C ASN A 435 24.32 15.24 2.07
N SER A 436 25.60 15.16 1.73
CA SER A 436 26.43 14.00 2.05
C SER A 436 26.57 13.80 3.56
N LEU A 437 26.76 14.90 4.31
CA LEU A 437 26.75 14.89 5.78
C LEU A 437 25.40 14.41 6.33
N ALA A 438 24.30 14.87 5.75
CA ALA A 438 22.97 14.46 6.15
C ALA A 438 22.72 12.95 5.96
N CYS A 439 23.27 12.32 4.92
CA CYS A 439 23.18 10.87 4.72
C CYS A 439 23.92 10.10 5.83
N VAL A 440 25.10 10.56 6.24
CA VAL A 440 25.83 9.95 7.36
C VAL A 440 25.08 10.09 8.67
N ILE A 441 24.51 11.26 8.93
CA ILE A 441 23.68 11.49 10.11
C ILE A 441 22.42 10.60 10.07
N THR A 442 21.79 10.42 8.90
CA THR A 442 20.68 9.47 8.75
C THR A 442 21.06 8.07 9.18
N VAL A 443 22.21 7.56 8.70
CA VAL A 443 22.69 6.23 9.08
C VAL A 443 23.06 6.19 10.56
N GLY A 444 23.70 7.26 11.07
CA GLY A 444 24.07 7.39 12.46
C GLY A 444 22.88 7.38 13.44
N PHE A 445 21.70 7.74 12.99
CA PHE A 445 20.47 7.75 13.79
C PHE A 445 19.44 6.68 13.38
N LEU A 446 19.82 5.64 12.65
CA LEU A 446 18.89 4.56 12.26
C LEU A 446 18.15 3.95 13.46
N ALA A 447 18.81 3.77 14.61
CA ALA A 447 18.17 3.24 15.81
C ALA A 447 17.16 4.21 16.46
N ALA A 448 17.21 5.49 16.13
CA ALA A 448 16.23 6.46 16.62
C ALA A 448 14.83 6.20 16.03
N LEU A 449 14.74 5.51 14.89
CA LEU A 449 13.46 5.14 14.26
C LEU A 449 12.59 4.24 15.16
N ASP A 450 13.18 3.53 16.12
CA ASP A 450 12.43 2.72 17.11
C ASP A 450 11.56 3.61 18.03
N THR A 451 11.95 4.86 18.24
CA THR A 451 11.34 5.76 19.23
C THR A 451 10.94 7.13 18.69
N TYR A 452 11.43 7.49 17.53
CA TYR A 452 11.19 8.79 16.90
C TYR A 452 10.69 8.66 15.46
N ARG A 453 9.87 9.62 15.05
CA ARG A 453 9.58 9.89 13.65
C ARG A 453 10.57 10.95 13.16
N ILE A 454 11.48 10.58 12.28
CA ILE A 454 12.49 11.49 11.73
C ILE A 454 11.93 12.16 10.48
N ARG A 455 12.10 13.49 10.37
CA ARG A 455 11.76 14.28 9.19
C ARG A 455 12.95 15.15 8.78
N ARG A 456 13.22 15.23 7.49
CA ARG A 456 14.24 16.09 6.89
C ARG A 456 13.62 17.31 6.23
N GLU A 457 14.41 18.41 6.19
CA GLU A 457 14.07 19.65 5.49
C GLU A 457 12.64 20.14 5.76
N GLU A 458 12.16 19.93 6.99
CA GLU A 458 10.81 20.30 7.37
C GLU A 458 10.71 21.80 7.61
N LYS A 459 9.65 22.43 7.09
CA LYS A 459 9.39 23.84 7.35
C LYS A 459 9.08 24.06 8.82
N ALA A 460 9.94 24.80 9.51
CA ALA A 460 9.76 25.17 10.90
C ALA A 460 10.10 26.66 11.09
N GLY A 461 9.26 27.39 11.82
CA GLY A 461 9.48 28.82 12.03
C GLY A 461 9.67 29.60 10.72
N LYS A 462 10.83 30.29 10.58
CA LYS A 462 11.17 31.15 9.43
C LYS A 462 12.04 30.45 8.37
N GLY A 463 12.22 29.12 8.44
CA GLY A 463 13.08 28.41 7.49
C GLY A 463 12.82 26.91 7.50
N TYR A 464 13.79 26.16 6.96
CA TYR A 464 13.81 24.70 6.96
C TYR A 464 14.87 24.23 7.94
N VAL A 465 14.55 23.22 8.74
CA VAL A 465 15.46 22.54 9.66
C VAL A 465 15.94 21.24 9.03
N ASP A 466 17.21 20.88 9.23
CA ASP A 466 17.77 19.70 8.57
C ASP A 466 17.12 18.41 9.06
N PHE A 467 16.95 18.24 10.38
CA PHE A 467 16.26 17.10 10.96
C PHE A 467 15.38 17.45 12.15
N ILE A 468 14.21 16.85 12.20
CA ILE A 468 13.32 16.83 13.35
C ILE A 468 13.09 15.40 13.77
N PHE A 469 13.27 15.10 15.07
CA PHE A 469 12.94 13.83 15.68
C PHE A 469 11.72 14.04 16.57
N GLU A 470 10.55 13.71 16.05
CA GLU A 470 9.28 13.76 16.78
C GLU A 470 9.15 12.48 17.59
N PRO A 471 9.09 12.52 18.94
CA PRO A 471 8.97 11.32 19.73
C PRO A 471 7.62 10.64 19.52
N ILE A 472 7.62 9.32 19.38
CA ILE A 472 6.40 8.52 19.27
C ILE A 472 5.61 8.55 20.58
N ARG A 473 6.31 8.65 21.71
CA ARG A 473 5.72 8.83 23.04
C ARG A 473 5.89 10.27 23.50
N LYS A 474 4.81 10.92 23.90
CA LYS A 474 4.83 12.34 24.33
C LYS A 474 5.78 12.65 25.49
N CYS A 475 6.11 11.67 26.31
CA CYS A 475 7.02 11.82 27.46
C CYS A 475 8.51 11.85 27.07
N ASP A 476 8.86 11.48 25.83
CA ASP A 476 10.24 11.47 25.38
C ASP A 476 10.69 12.88 24.93
N THR A 477 11.99 13.13 24.99
CA THR A 477 12.56 14.42 24.57
C THR A 477 12.54 14.55 23.07
N ALA A 478 11.91 15.59 22.51
CA ALA A 478 12.00 15.89 21.08
C ALA A 478 13.41 16.40 20.73
N ILE A 479 13.88 16.16 19.49
CA ILE A 479 15.21 16.59 19.05
C ILE A 479 15.06 17.45 17.80
N ILE A 480 15.75 18.59 17.76
CA ILE A 480 15.93 19.45 16.59
C ILE A 480 17.41 19.44 16.27
N LEU A 481 17.78 19.00 15.06
CA LEU A 481 19.16 18.89 14.65
C LEU A 481 19.41 19.73 13.39
N GLU A 482 20.45 20.56 13.46
CA GLU A 482 20.92 21.40 12.36
C GLU A 482 22.37 21.05 12.02
N LEU A 483 22.66 20.93 10.74
CA LEU A 483 23.99 20.61 10.20
C LEU A 483 24.70 21.86 9.71
N LYS A 484 26.00 21.84 9.78
CA LYS A 484 26.86 22.82 9.13
C LYS A 484 28.09 22.15 8.52
N TYR A 485 28.48 22.63 7.36
CA TYR A 485 29.67 22.20 6.65
C TYR A 485 30.67 23.36 6.58
N ASN A 486 31.90 23.14 7.08
CA ASN A 486 32.95 24.17 7.16
C ASN A 486 32.56 25.46 7.97
N HIS A 487 31.70 25.31 8.97
CA HIS A 487 31.32 26.38 9.89
C HIS A 487 31.61 25.99 11.36
N SER A 488 30.61 26.02 12.23
CA SER A 488 30.71 25.54 13.61
C SER A 488 29.38 24.97 14.13
N ALA A 489 29.44 24.06 15.10
CA ALA A 489 28.28 23.55 15.80
C ALA A 489 27.52 24.66 16.57
N THR A 490 28.24 25.69 17.04
CA THR A 490 27.63 26.89 17.65
C THR A 490 26.77 27.64 16.66
N ASN A 491 27.21 27.77 15.41
CA ASN A 491 26.43 28.42 14.36
C ASN A 491 25.17 27.62 14.01
N ALA A 492 25.23 26.30 14.10
CA ALA A 492 24.05 25.44 13.92
C ALA A 492 23.01 25.69 15.03
N LEU A 493 23.41 25.71 16.31
CA LEU A 493 22.51 26.03 17.41
C LEU A 493 21.91 27.44 17.29
N LYS A 494 22.75 28.42 16.91
CA LYS A 494 22.30 29.80 16.68
C LYS A 494 21.23 29.86 15.58
N CYS A 495 21.41 29.09 14.50
CA CYS A 495 20.42 28.99 13.42
C CYS A 495 19.06 28.49 13.92
N ILE A 496 19.05 27.45 14.78
CA ILE A 496 17.82 26.90 15.37
C ILE A 496 17.05 28.00 16.15
N HIS A 497 17.79 28.80 16.96
CA HIS A 497 17.18 29.88 17.74
C HIS A 497 16.67 31.01 16.87
N GLU A 498 17.48 31.53 15.93
CA GLU A 498 17.13 32.65 15.06
C GLU A 498 15.93 32.37 14.18
N LYS A 499 15.82 31.16 13.68
CA LYS A 499 14.70 30.71 12.85
C LYS A 499 13.47 30.28 13.64
N GLY A 500 13.58 30.13 14.96
CA GLY A 500 12.49 29.82 15.88
C GLY A 500 11.90 28.42 15.70
N TYR A 501 12.72 27.43 15.36
CA TYR A 501 12.30 26.05 15.14
C TYR A 501 11.66 25.40 16.37
N ILE A 502 12.04 25.82 17.58
CA ILE A 502 11.51 25.35 18.86
C ILE A 502 9.98 25.54 18.96
N ASN A 503 9.43 26.54 18.28
CA ASN A 503 8.00 26.84 18.32
C ASN A 503 7.12 25.69 17.79
N ARG A 504 7.68 24.76 17.05
CA ARG A 504 6.98 23.56 16.58
C ARG A 504 6.60 22.63 17.73
N PHE A 505 7.43 22.58 18.77
CA PHE A 505 7.27 21.69 19.92
C PHE A 505 6.68 22.39 21.15
N ARG A 506 5.66 23.26 20.95
CA ARG A 506 5.02 24.00 22.06
C ARG A 506 4.37 23.10 23.11
N ASP A 507 3.98 21.89 22.73
CA ASP A 507 3.30 20.93 23.60
C ASP A 507 4.24 19.84 24.17
N GLN A 508 5.56 19.99 23.95
CA GLN A 508 6.58 19.11 24.51
C GLN A 508 7.26 19.79 25.71
N ASP A 509 7.44 19.01 26.80
CA ASP A 509 8.07 19.50 28.02
C ASP A 509 9.59 19.71 27.86
N ARG A 510 10.23 18.89 27.01
CA ARG A 510 11.67 18.90 26.75
C ARG A 510 11.98 18.83 25.27
N VAL A 511 12.85 19.73 24.82
CA VAL A 511 13.36 19.76 23.44
C VAL A 511 14.88 19.87 23.50
N LEU A 512 15.57 18.89 22.89
CA LEU A 512 17.03 18.91 22.75
C LEU A 512 17.41 19.51 21.40
N LEU A 513 18.17 20.61 21.43
CA LEU A 513 18.74 21.22 20.24
C LEU A 513 20.11 20.62 20.02
N VAL A 514 20.40 20.22 18.79
CA VAL A 514 21.66 19.55 18.40
C VAL A 514 22.26 20.29 17.21
N GLY A 515 23.46 20.82 17.38
CA GLY A 515 24.24 21.40 16.30
C GLY A 515 25.40 20.47 15.96
N ILE A 516 25.51 20.05 14.70
CA ILE A 516 26.61 19.24 14.21
C ILE A 516 27.34 20.01 13.10
N ASN A 517 28.67 20.01 13.13
CA ASN A 517 29.48 20.60 12.08
C ASN A 517 30.58 19.63 11.66
N TYR A 518 30.81 19.52 10.35
CA TYR A 518 31.98 18.87 9.78
C TYR A 518 32.95 19.90 9.22
N SER A 519 34.23 19.76 9.51
CA SER A 519 35.31 20.59 8.98
C SER A 519 36.17 19.79 8.02
N GLU A 520 36.10 20.12 6.73
CA GLU A 520 36.90 19.50 5.69
C GLU A 520 38.42 19.68 5.93
N LYS A 521 38.82 20.84 6.50
CA LYS A 521 40.23 21.16 6.77
C LYS A 521 40.83 20.24 7.84
N THR A 522 40.06 19.94 8.90
CA THR A 522 40.55 19.11 10.03
C THR A 522 40.04 17.67 9.93
N LYS A 523 39.13 17.38 8.99
CA LYS A 523 38.41 16.11 8.84
C LYS A 523 37.74 15.64 10.15
N LYS A 524 37.21 16.59 10.92
CA LYS A 524 36.61 16.31 12.24
C LYS A 524 35.18 16.81 12.32
N HIS A 525 34.39 16.03 13.08
CA HIS A 525 33.06 16.43 13.48
C HIS A 525 33.08 17.14 14.84
N THR A 526 32.17 18.08 15.01
CA THR A 526 31.89 18.71 16.32
C THR A 526 30.41 18.67 16.59
N VAL A 527 30.03 18.29 17.80
CA VAL A 527 28.65 18.20 18.26
C VAL A 527 28.48 19.12 19.46
N LEU A 528 27.41 19.89 19.47
CA LEU A 528 26.98 20.67 20.64
C LEU A 528 25.49 20.45 20.84
N THR A 529 25.06 20.41 22.10
CA THR A 529 23.65 20.24 22.44
C THR A 529 23.21 21.28 23.47
N GLU A 530 21.94 21.68 23.40
CA GLU A 530 21.28 22.55 24.36
C GLU A 530 19.89 21.97 24.70
N LEU A 531 19.62 21.76 25.99
CA LEU A 531 18.32 21.29 26.45
C LEU A 531 17.44 22.48 26.81
N VAL A 532 16.27 22.56 26.18
CA VAL A 532 15.23 23.55 26.49
C VAL A 532 14.12 22.82 27.26
N GLU A 533 13.91 23.22 28.50
CA GLU A 533 12.83 22.74 29.38
C GLU A 533 11.79 23.86 29.54
N LYS A 534 10.51 23.50 29.57
CA LYS A 534 9.39 24.43 29.74
C LYS A 534 8.79 24.32 31.12
#